data_fbb371690b54aa33dac12178d4c39050
#
_entry.id   fbb371690b54aa33dac12178d4c39050
#
_cell.length_a   1.000
_cell.length_b   1.000
_cell.length_c   1.000
_cell.angle_alpha   90.00
_cell.angle_beta   90.00
_cell.angle_gamma   90.00
#
_symmetry.space_group_name_H-M   'P 1'
#
loop_
_entity.id
_entity.type
_entity.pdbx_description
1 polymer ?
#
loop_
_entity_poly.entity_id
_entity_poly.type
_entity_poly.pdbx_seq_one_letter_code
_entity_poly.pdbx_strand_id
1 'polypeptide(L)'
;LRRMMDELPNLLSQGQELLLNLPEIYPSLFSEEQVREFMDGLGGEIGGFGQAVLEYSLASLPSVVAWVVFLVLVPILVFFMLKDKHELLDWVSNLLPRDRPLMSAIWREMDQQIANYIRGKFVEIIIVGSAAYLVFIILGLNYALLLSVITGLSVIVPYIGAAVVNIPIIAIAYVQWGLGAEFWTVIIAYNILQMLDGNVLVPIIFSEAVNLHPVTIIFAVLFFGGIWGLAGVFFAIPLATFIQATINAWPSRVQSKPIAD
;
A
#
# COMPACT_ATOMS: atom_id res chain seq x y z
N LEU A 1 4.80 -20.16 5.23
CA LEU A 1 5.47 -19.64 6.43
C LEU A 1 6.42 -20.70 7.04
N ARG A 2 5.94 -21.92 7.34
CA ARG A 2 6.78 -22.99 7.93
C ARG A 2 7.99 -23.34 7.05
N ARG A 3 7.80 -23.53 5.73
CA ARG A 3 8.90 -23.76 4.78
C ARG A 3 9.89 -22.59 4.72
N MET A 4 9.41 -21.35 4.77
CA MET A 4 10.30 -20.19 4.80
C MET A 4 11.13 -20.15 6.08
N MET A 5 10.54 -20.50 7.22
CA MET A 5 11.28 -20.56 8.50
C MET A 5 12.29 -21.71 8.51
N ASP A 6 12.00 -22.82 7.87
CA ASP A 6 12.91 -23.95 7.76
C ASP A 6 14.06 -23.71 6.75
N GLU A 7 13.84 -22.86 5.74
CA GLU A 7 14.84 -22.47 4.73
C GLU A 7 15.70 -21.27 5.15
N LEU A 8 15.21 -20.43 6.07
CA LEU A 8 15.93 -19.22 6.53
C LEU A 8 17.37 -19.51 7.03
N PRO A 9 17.63 -20.54 7.86
CA PRO A 9 19.00 -20.89 8.26
C PRO A 9 19.91 -21.26 7.10
N ASN A 10 19.38 -21.97 6.09
CA ASN A 10 20.12 -22.34 4.90
C ASN A 10 20.44 -21.13 4.02
N LEU A 11 19.52 -20.16 3.91
CA LEU A 11 19.74 -18.93 3.17
C LEU A 11 20.77 -18.05 3.85
N LEU A 12 20.73 -17.98 5.18
CA LEU A 12 21.73 -17.24 5.96
C LEU A 12 23.13 -17.87 5.82
N SER A 13 23.25 -19.21 5.88
CA SER A 13 24.53 -19.88 5.72
C SER A 13 25.08 -19.73 4.31
N GLN A 14 24.25 -19.80 3.27
CA GLN A 14 24.67 -19.54 1.89
C GLN A 14 25.09 -18.08 1.68
N GLY A 15 24.39 -17.13 2.27
CA GLY A 15 24.76 -15.72 2.26
C GLY A 15 26.11 -15.49 2.95
N GLN A 16 26.36 -16.15 4.07
CA GLN A 16 27.62 -16.11 4.79
C GLN A 16 28.79 -16.68 3.95
N GLU A 17 28.57 -17.83 3.31
CA GLU A 17 29.57 -18.45 2.46
C GLU A 17 29.91 -17.59 1.24
N LEU A 18 28.92 -16.94 0.64
CA LEU A 18 29.13 -15.99 -0.46
C LEU A 18 29.94 -14.76 -0.01
N LEU A 19 29.65 -14.21 1.17
CA LEU A 19 30.38 -13.07 1.72
C LEU A 19 31.84 -13.43 2.05
N LEU A 20 32.08 -14.60 2.62
CA LEU A 20 33.42 -15.07 2.95
C LEU A 20 34.29 -15.34 1.70
N ASN A 21 33.68 -15.66 0.57
CA ASN A 21 34.38 -15.87 -0.70
C ASN A 21 34.60 -14.56 -1.51
N LEU A 22 34.02 -13.42 -1.09
CA LEU A 22 34.19 -12.13 -1.78
C LEU A 22 35.66 -11.66 -1.85
N PRO A 23 36.49 -11.80 -0.80
CA PRO A 23 37.90 -11.41 -0.88
C PRO A 23 38.71 -12.26 -1.85
N GLU A 24 38.36 -13.54 -2.06
CA GLU A 24 39.01 -14.41 -3.05
C GLU A 24 38.65 -14.02 -4.48
N ILE A 25 37.39 -13.62 -4.71
CA ILE A 25 36.88 -13.25 -6.05
C ILE A 25 37.31 -11.83 -6.43
N TYR A 26 37.28 -10.89 -5.46
CA TYR A 26 37.60 -9.47 -5.67
C TYR A 26 38.59 -8.92 -4.63
N PRO A 27 39.86 -9.37 -4.65
CA PRO A 27 40.87 -9.01 -3.62
C PRO A 27 41.24 -7.52 -3.62
N SER A 28 40.91 -6.78 -4.68
CA SER A 28 41.16 -5.33 -4.79
C SER A 28 40.07 -4.46 -4.17
N LEU A 29 38.89 -5.02 -3.88
CA LEU A 29 37.71 -4.29 -3.40
C LEU A 29 37.34 -4.64 -1.96
N PHE A 30 37.63 -5.88 -1.52
CA PHE A 30 37.25 -6.39 -0.21
C PHE A 30 38.45 -7.05 0.48
N SER A 31 38.75 -6.63 1.72
CA SER A 31 39.74 -7.32 2.57
C SER A 31 39.03 -8.36 3.45
N GLU A 32 39.74 -9.45 3.79
CA GLU A 32 39.24 -10.47 4.73
C GLU A 32 38.81 -9.87 6.07
N GLU A 33 39.50 -8.84 6.53
CA GLU A 33 39.26 -8.17 7.80
C GLU A 33 37.94 -7.38 7.78
N GLN A 34 37.66 -6.68 6.68
CA GLN A 34 36.40 -5.96 6.48
C GLN A 34 35.20 -6.91 6.38
N VAL A 35 35.35 -8.06 5.72
CA VAL A 35 34.29 -9.05 5.62
C VAL A 35 34.03 -9.72 6.97
N ARG A 36 35.08 -10.00 7.76
CA ARG A 36 34.91 -10.54 9.11
C ARG A 36 34.26 -9.55 10.07
N GLU A 37 34.69 -8.29 10.06
CA GLU A 37 34.11 -7.24 10.90
C GLU A 37 32.63 -7.03 10.56
N PHE A 38 32.25 -7.06 9.27
CA PHE A 38 30.87 -7.01 8.82
C PHE A 38 30.04 -8.23 9.28
N MET A 39 30.64 -9.41 9.24
CA MET A 39 30.02 -10.66 9.69
C MET A 39 29.80 -10.72 11.20
N ASP A 40 30.78 -10.24 11.99
CA ASP A 40 30.68 -10.14 13.43
C ASP A 40 29.61 -9.12 13.85
N GLY A 41 29.48 -8.01 13.10
CA GLY A 41 28.39 -7.04 13.23
C GLY A 41 27.02 -7.66 12.96
N LEU A 42 26.88 -8.40 11.85
CA LEU A 42 25.65 -9.11 11.51
C LEU A 42 25.28 -10.18 12.54
N GLY A 43 26.26 -10.94 13.05
CA GLY A 43 26.05 -11.96 14.09
C GLY A 43 25.50 -11.36 15.39
N GLY A 44 26.02 -10.19 15.80
CA GLY A 44 25.53 -9.43 16.94
C GLY A 44 24.11 -8.89 16.76
N GLU A 45 23.81 -8.37 15.58
CA GLU A 45 22.45 -7.86 15.25
C GLU A 45 21.42 -8.98 15.14
N ILE A 46 21.76 -10.13 14.56
CA ILE A 46 20.87 -11.30 14.48
C ILE A 46 20.59 -11.89 15.87
N GLY A 47 21.59 -11.92 16.76
CA GLY A 47 21.40 -12.31 18.17
C GLY A 47 20.48 -11.34 18.94
N GLY A 48 20.65 -10.02 18.71
CA GLY A 48 19.78 -8.97 19.24
C GLY A 48 18.36 -9.01 18.66
N PHE A 49 18.20 -9.44 17.40
CA PHE A 49 16.91 -9.56 16.77
C PHE A 49 16.00 -10.60 17.46
N GLY A 50 16.58 -11.74 17.92
CA GLY A 50 15.84 -12.75 18.69
C GLY A 50 15.30 -12.20 20.03
N GLN A 51 16.11 -11.44 20.76
CA GLN A 51 15.69 -10.74 21.97
C GLN A 51 14.67 -9.64 21.69
N ALA A 52 14.89 -8.82 20.65
CA ALA A 52 13.96 -7.79 20.22
C ALA A 52 12.60 -8.39 19.83
N VAL A 53 12.56 -9.51 19.09
CA VAL A 53 11.32 -10.22 18.74
C VAL A 53 10.59 -10.70 20.01
N LEU A 54 11.27 -11.21 21.01
CA LEU A 54 10.68 -11.62 22.28
C LEU A 54 10.13 -10.42 23.08
N GLU A 55 10.91 -9.34 23.17
CA GLU A 55 10.47 -8.10 23.84
C GLU A 55 9.29 -7.46 23.12
N TYR A 56 9.34 -7.36 21.76
CA TYR A 56 8.22 -6.86 20.96
C TYR A 56 6.99 -7.78 21.07
N SER A 57 7.17 -9.09 21.12
CA SER A 57 6.07 -10.05 21.28
C SER A 57 5.37 -9.88 22.62
N LEU A 58 6.12 -9.71 23.70
CA LEU A 58 5.57 -9.50 25.04
C LEU A 58 4.96 -8.09 25.19
N ALA A 59 5.60 -7.07 24.64
CA ALA A 59 5.10 -5.69 24.63
C ALA A 59 3.84 -5.53 23.76
N SER A 60 3.62 -6.42 22.79
CA SER A 60 2.45 -6.37 21.90
C SER A 60 1.20 -7.08 22.46
N LEU A 61 1.28 -7.79 23.60
CA LEU A 61 0.12 -8.43 24.21
C LEU A 61 -1.07 -7.49 24.45
N PRO A 62 -0.89 -6.26 24.97
CA PRO A 62 -1.99 -5.29 25.08
C PRO A 62 -2.59 -4.92 23.73
N SER A 63 -1.73 -4.85 22.69
CA SER A 63 -2.17 -4.58 21.32
C SER A 63 -3.00 -5.73 20.75
N VAL A 64 -2.67 -6.98 21.05
CA VAL A 64 -3.46 -8.16 20.63
C VAL A 64 -4.86 -8.11 21.23
N VAL A 65 -4.99 -7.76 22.53
CA VAL A 65 -6.30 -7.58 23.16
C VAL A 65 -7.09 -6.45 22.47
N ALA A 66 -6.44 -5.33 22.19
CA ALA A 66 -7.06 -4.23 21.44
C ALA A 66 -7.52 -4.70 20.05
N TRP A 67 -6.69 -5.46 19.33
CA TRP A 67 -7.05 -6.03 18.01
C TRP A 67 -8.27 -6.95 18.09
N VAL A 68 -8.35 -7.82 19.10
CA VAL A 68 -9.51 -8.71 19.32
C VAL A 68 -10.77 -7.89 19.60
N VAL A 69 -10.66 -6.87 20.47
CA VAL A 69 -11.76 -5.96 20.76
C VAL A 69 -12.22 -5.23 19.48
N PHE A 70 -11.30 -4.68 18.68
CA PHE A 70 -11.63 -4.06 17.41
C PHE A 70 -12.28 -5.04 16.43
N LEU A 71 -11.76 -6.26 16.33
CA LEU A 71 -12.29 -7.30 15.44
C LEU A 71 -13.77 -7.64 15.74
N VAL A 72 -14.17 -7.54 17.00
CA VAL A 72 -15.55 -7.79 17.43
C VAL A 72 -16.39 -6.51 17.35
N LEU A 73 -15.89 -5.39 17.90
CA LEU A 73 -16.68 -4.16 17.99
C LEU A 73 -16.91 -3.50 16.64
N VAL A 74 -15.92 -3.52 15.72
CA VAL A 74 -16.06 -2.84 14.42
C VAL A 74 -17.18 -3.45 13.57
N PRO A 75 -17.26 -4.79 13.37
CA PRO A 75 -18.39 -5.37 12.66
C PRO A 75 -19.75 -5.09 13.30
N ILE A 76 -19.81 -5.13 14.64
CA ILE A 76 -21.05 -4.80 15.37
C ILE A 76 -21.44 -3.34 15.13
N LEU A 77 -20.49 -2.42 15.24
CA LEU A 77 -20.72 -1.00 14.99
C LEU A 77 -21.18 -0.76 13.55
N VAL A 78 -20.50 -1.36 12.58
CA VAL A 78 -20.88 -1.27 11.16
C VAL A 78 -22.29 -1.82 10.94
N PHE A 79 -22.62 -2.95 11.55
CA PHE A 79 -23.97 -3.53 11.46
C PHE A 79 -25.04 -2.54 11.96
N PHE A 80 -24.85 -1.95 13.14
CA PHE A 80 -25.82 -0.99 13.70
C PHE A 80 -25.86 0.30 12.88
N MET A 81 -24.73 0.80 12.41
CA MET A 81 -24.68 1.98 11.55
C MET A 81 -25.41 1.76 10.22
N LEU A 82 -25.33 0.55 9.64
CA LEU A 82 -26.07 0.20 8.42
C LEU A 82 -27.56 -0.01 8.70
N LYS A 83 -27.89 -0.68 9.80
CA LYS A 83 -29.26 -0.96 10.21
C LYS A 83 -30.03 0.33 10.50
N ASP A 84 -29.44 1.21 11.27
CA ASP A 84 -30.08 2.43 11.75
C ASP A 84 -29.67 3.67 10.93
N LYS A 85 -29.18 3.44 9.69
CA LYS A 85 -28.64 4.47 8.78
C LYS A 85 -29.54 5.68 8.65
N HIS A 86 -30.85 5.46 8.44
CA HIS A 86 -31.81 6.55 8.22
C HIS A 86 -32.00 7.39 9.49
N GLU A 87 -32.14 6.75 10.62
CA GLU A 87 -32.32 7.42 11.91
C GLU A 87 -31.09 8.25 12.30
N LEU A 88 -29.88 7.69 12.08
CA LEU A 88 -28.61 8.39 12.31
C LEU A 88 -28.45 9.59 11.37
N LEU A 89 -28.78 9.45 10.09
CA LEU A 89 -28.72 10.53 9.12
C LEU A 89 -29.75 11.64 9.43
N ASP A 90 -30.95 11.29 9.83
CA ASP A 90 -31.97 12.25 10.24
C ASP A 90 -31.53 12.99 11.51
N TRP A 91 -30.96 12.29 12.49
CA TRP A 91 -30.43 12.93 13.69
C TRP A 91 -29.33 13.94 13.36
N VAL A 92 -28.31 13.57 12.55
CA VAL A 92 -27.26 14.49 12.11
C VAL A 92 -27.85 15.63 11.28
N SER A 93 -28.82 15.34 10.39
CA SER A 93 -29.44 16.34 9.54
C SER A 93 -30.19 17.42 10.33
N ASN A 94 -30.78 17.06 11.46
CA ASN A 94 -31.48 17.99 12.34
C ASN A 94 -30.55 18.94 13.11
N LEU A 95 -29.26 18.60 13.24
CA LEU A 95 -28.24 19.47 13.82
C LEU A 95 -27.74 20.54 12.84
N LEU A 96 -28.04 20.41 11.56
CA LEU A 96 -27.53 21.29 10.50
C LEU A 96 -28.61 22.30 10.08
N PRO A 97 -28.23 23.48 9.56
CA PRO A 97 -29.19 24.47 9.03
C PRO A 97 -30.10 23.86 7.96
N ARG A 98 -31.37 24.31 7.91
CA ARG A 98 -32.35 23.78 6.95
C ARG A 98 -32.02 24.15 5.49
N ASP A 99 -31.50 25.37 5.26
CA ASP A 99 -31.11 25.84 3.93
C ASP A 99 -29.63 25.61 3.68
N ARG A 100 -29.32 24.49 3.03
CA ARG A 100 -27.93 24.04 2.76
C ARG A 100 -27.74 23.43 1.37
N PRO A 101 -28.12 24.14 0.29
CA PRO A 101 -28.08 23.57 -1.06
C PRO A 101 -26.64 23.17 -1.48
N LEU A 102 -25.65 23.97 -1.12
CA LEU A 102 -24.26 23.70 -1.41
C LEU A 102 -23.75 22.44 -0.69
N MET A 103 -24.03 22.33 0.61
CA MET A 103 -23.59 21.17 1.42
C MET A 103 -24.26 19.88 0.94
N SER A 104 -25.54 19.92 0.59
CA SER A 104 -26.27 18.74 0.08
C SER A 104 -25.76 18.30 -1.30
N ALA A 105 -25.36 19.24 -2.15
CA ALA A 105 -24.74 18.94 -3.45
C ALA A 105 -23.38 18.28 -3.26
N ILE A 106 -22.51 18.86 -2.43
CA ILE A 106 -21.18 18.31 -2.10
C ILE A 106 -21.31 16.90 -1.48
N TRP A 107 -22.25 16.73 -0.52
CA TRP A 107 -22.46 15.43 0.13
C TRP A 107 -22.87 14.34 -0.87
N ARG A 108 -23.80 14.62 -1.76
CA ARG A 108 -24.25 13.66 -2.78
C ARG A 108 -23.14 13.29 -3.76
N GLU A 109 -22.35 14.26 -4.18
CA GLU A 109 -21.19 14.05 -5.04
C GLU A 109 -20.14 13.16 -4.33
N MET A 110 -19.86 13.45 -3.06
CA MET A 110 -18.91 12.68 -2.25
C MET A 110 -19.36 11.25 -2.02
N ASP A 111 -20.63 11.02 -1.69
CA ASP A 111 -21.18 9.67 -1.48
C ASP A 111 -20.99 8.82 -2.74
N GLN A 112 -21.26 9.39 -3.91
CA GLN A 112 -21.07 8.71 -5.18
C GLN A 112 -19.58 8.46 -5.49
N GLN A 113 -18.73 9.44 -5.29
CA GLN A 113 -17.28 9.33 -5.54
C GLN A 113 -16.63 8.29 -4.62
N ILE A 114 -16.94 8.31 -3.32
CA ILE A 114 -16.42 7.33 -2.36
C ILE A 114 -16.88 5.92 -2.73
N ALA A 115 -18.16 5.75 -3.06
CA ALA A 115 -18.70 4.46 -3.45
C ALA A 115 -18.03 3.91 -4.72
N ASN A 116 -17.84 4.76 -5.74
CA ASN A 116 -17.15 4.39 -6.97
C ASN A 116 -15.67 4.08 -6.72
N TYR A 117 -15.00 4.88 -5.88
CA TYR A 117 -13.60 4.64 -5.51
C TYR A 117 -13.41 3.29 -4.81
N ILE A 118 -14.23 2.99 -3.80
CA ILE A 118 -14.14 1.73 -3.07
C ILE A 118 -14.37 0.55 -4.01
N ARG A 119 -15.43 0.59 -4.82
CA ARG A 119 -15.70 -0.47 -5.82
C ARG A 119 -14.54 -0.61 -6.81
N GLY A 120 -14.04 0.51 -7.32
CA GLY A 120 -12.89 0.54 -8.23
C GLY A 120 -11.65 -0.09 -7.61
N LYS A 121 -11.34 0.22 -6.35
CA LYS A 121 -10.19 -0.38 -5.63
C LYS A 121 -10.34 -1.88 -5.43
N PHE A 122 -11.53 -2.39 -5.12
CA PHE A 122 -11.75 -3.84 -5.06
C PHE A 122 -11.52 -4.52 -6.40
N VAL A 123 -12.02 -3.93 -7.49
CA VAL A 123 -11.83 -4.46 -8.85
C VAL A 123 -10.33 -4.42 -9.23
N GLU A 124 -9.65 -3.32 -8.97
CA GLU A 124 -8.21 -3.16 -9.22
C GLU A 124 -7.39 -4.22 -8.47
N ILE A 125 -7.63 -4.43 -7.17
CA ILE A 125 -6.96 -5.46 -6.36
C ILE A 125 -7.11 -6.84 -7.00
N ILE A 126 -8.32 -7.20 -7.41
CA ILE A 126 -8.60 -8.50 -8.02
C ILE A 126 -7.91 -8.65 -9.37
N ILE A 127 -8.00 -7.64 -10.24
CA ILE A 127 -7.39 -7.69 -11.57
C ILE A 127 -5.88 -7.73 -11.48
N VAL A 128 -5.26 -6.81 -10.72
CA VAL A 128 -3.80 -6.73 -10.59
C VAL A 128 -3.25 -7.97 -9.89
N GLY A 129 -3.89 -8.42 -8.80
CA GLY A 129 -3.49 -9.64 -8.11
C GLY A 129 -3.59 -10.88 -9.00
N SER A 130 -4.68 -11.02 -9.77
CA SER A 130 -4.86 -12.16 -10.68
C SER A 130 -3.87 -12.10 -11.84
N ALA A 131 -3.63 -10.93 -12.43
CA ALA A 131 -2.65 -10.76 -13.50
C ALA A 131 -1.23 -11.04 -13.01
N ALA A 132 -0.86 -10.53 -11.82
CA ALA A 132 0.42 -10.84 -11.18
C ALA A 132 0.58 -12.36 -10.94
N TYR A 133 -0.47 -13.02 -10.46
CA TYR A 133 -0.44 -14.47 -10.24
C TYR A 133 -0.17 -15.23 -11.54
N LEU A 134 -0.87 -14.89 -12.62
CA LEU A 134 -0.65 -15.51 -13.93
C LEU A 134 0.77 -15.27 -14.43
N VAL A 135 1.28 -14.05 -14.32
CA VAL A 135 2.65 -13.72 -14.74
C VAL A 135 3.67 -14.52 -13.93
N PHE A 136 3.56 -14.53 -12.60
CA PHE A 136 4.52 -15.20 -11.73
C PHE A 136 4.49 -16.73 -11.89
N ILE A 137 3.31 -17.33 -12.07
CA ILE A 137 3.22 -18.79 -12.27
C ILE A 137 3.76 -19.22 -13.63
N ILE A 138 3.50 -18.44 -14.70
CA ILE A 138 4.03 -18.72 -16.04
C ILE A 138 5.56 -18.60 -16.06
N LEU A 139 6.11 -17.64 -15.34
CA LEU A 139 7.55 -17.45 -15.24
C LEU A 139 8.21 -18.38 -14.21
N GLY A 140 7.44 -19.19 -13.48
CA GLY A 140 7.96 -20.16 -12.52
C GLY A 140 8.55 -19.54 -11.25
N LEU A 141 8.11 -18.31 -10.87
CA LEU A 141 8.58 -17.67 -9.67
C LEU A 141 8.06 -18.39 -8.42
N ASN A 142 8.95 -18.69 -7.48
CA ASN A 142 8.57 -19.26 -6.19
C ASN A 142 7.67 -18.30 -5.42
N TYR A 143 6.76 -18.86 -4.61
CA TYR A 143 5.79 -18.09 -3.83
C TYR A 143 4.87 -17.20 -4.67
N ALA A 144 4.60 -17.55 -5.94
CA ALA A 144 3.78 -16.78 -6.88
C ALA A 144 2.45 -16.34 -6.28
N LEU A 145 1.72 -17.23 -5.56
CA LEU A 145 0.46 -16.88 -4.91
C LEU A 145 0.63 -15.80 -3.83
N LEU A 146 1.63 -15.94 -2.96
CA LEU A 146 1.89 -14.98 -1.89
C LEU A 146 2.24 -13.61 -2.47
N LEU A 147 3.18 -13.59 -3.41
CA LEU A 147 3.63 -12.34 -4.06
C LEU A 147 2.51 -11.67 -4.84
N SER A 148 1.65 -12.43 -5.51
CA SER A 148 0.51 -11.88 -6.24
C SER A 148 -0.56 -11.29 -5.33
N VAL A 149 -0.84 -11.93 -4.19
CA VAL A 149 -1.76 -11.36 -3.18
C VAL A 149 -1.20 -10.06 -2.60
N ILE A 150 0.09 -10.03 -2.26
CA ILE A 150 0.75 -8.82 -1.77
C ILE A 150 0.74 -7.74 -2.87
N THR A 151 0.98 -8.10 -4.13
CA THR A 151 0.92 -7.18 -5.28
C THR A 151 -0.48 -6.60 -5.43
N GLY A 152 -1.53 -7.44 -5.40
CA GLY A 152 -2.90 -6.96 -5.46
C GLY A 152 -3.25 -6.02 -4.31
N LEU A 153 -2.88 -6.37 -3.08
CA LEU A 153 -3.13 -5.51 -1.92
C LEU A 153 -2.30 -4.22 -1.93
N SER A 154 -1.14 -4.23 -2.57
CA SER A 154 -0.26 -3.06 -2.63
C SER A 154 -0.85 -1.86 -3.38
N VAL A 155 -1.80 -2.10 -4.29
CA VAL A 155 -2.47 -1.02 -5.05
C VAL A 155 -3.32 -0.09 -4.15
N ILE A 156 -3.57 -0.51 -2.90
CA ILE A 156 -4.20 0.34 -1.88
C ILE A 156 -3.38 1.62 -1.66
N VAL A 157 -2.05 1.50 -1.72
CA VAL A 157 -1.13 2.63 -1.51
C VAL A 157 -0.59 3.09 -2.87
N PRO A 158 -1.15 4.14 -3.48
CA PRO A 158 -0.72 4.59 -4.80
C PRO A 158 0.80 4.85 -4.87
N TYR A 159 1.44 4.41 -5.94
CA TYR A 159 2.88 4.52 -6.24
C TYR A 159 3.81 3.81 -5.25
N ILE A 160 3.61 3.98 -3.95
CA ILE A 160 4.46 3.41 -2.89
C ILE A 160 4.28 1.90 -2.82
N GLY A 161 3.04 1.41 -2.94
CA GLY A 161 2.74 -0.02 -2.87
C GLY A 161 3.51 -0.84 -3.90
N ALA A 162 3.49 -0.41 -5.15
CA ALA A 162 4.22 -1.05 -6.24
C ALA A 162 5.75 -1.08 -5.98
N ALA A 163 6.32 0.02 -5.48
CA ALA A 163 7.74 0.11 -5.16
C ALA A 163 8.14 -0.82 -4.01
N VAL A 164 7.33 -0.88 -2.95
CA VAL A 164 7.59 -1.72 -1.77
C VAL A 164 7.51 -3.20 -2.11
N VAL A 165 6.52 -3.61 -2.92
CA VAL A 165 6.37 -5.03 -3.33
C VAL A 165 7.46 -5.46 -4.31
N ASN A 166 8.06 -4.54 -5.03
CA ASN A 166 9.22 -4.86 -5.88
C ASN A 166 10.38 -5.46 -5.07
N ILE A 167 10.56 -5.04 -3.79
CA ILE A 167 11.64 -5.53 -2.93
C ILE A 167 11.54 -7.05 -2.71
N PRO A 168 10.45 -7.64 -2.19
CA PRO A 168 10.36 -9.09 -2.02
C PRO A 168 10.38 -9.86 -3.35
N ILE A 169 9.86 -9.29 -4.44
CA ILE A 169 9.93 -9.93 -5.77
C ILE A 169 11.39 -10.03 -6.21
N ILE A 170 12.17 -8.95 -6.13
CA ILE A 170 13.60 -8.94 -6.43
C ILE A 170 14.35 -9.94 -5.56
N ALA A 171 14.10 -9.95 -4.25
CA ALA A 171 14.78 -10.83 -3.32
C ALA A 171 14.53 -12.30 -3.65
N ILE A 172 13.27 -12.70 -3.88
CA ILE A 172 12.92 -14.09 -4.20
C ILE A 172 13.46 -14.51 -5.57
N ALA A 173 13.33 -13.64 -6.58
CA ALA A 173 13.86 -13.90 -7.92
C ALA A 173 15.39 -14.04 -7.91
N TYR A 174 16.08 -13.20 -7.13
CA TYR A 174 17.53 -13.26 -6.97
C TYR A 174 17.99 -14.55 -6.28
N VAL A 175 17.33 -14.96 -5.21
CA VAL A 175 17.64 -16.21 -4.51
C VAL A 175 17.38 -17.42 -5.40
N GLN A 176 16.36 -17.35 -6.25
CA GLN A 176 15.97 -18.47 -7.11
C GLN A 176 16.88 -18.66 -8.33
N TRP A 177 17.34 -17.56 -8.96
CA TRP A 177 18.04 -17.63 -10.26
C TRP A 177 19.34 -16.79 -10.32
N GLY A 178 19.73 -16.13 -9.22
CA GLY A 178 20.83 -15.16 -9.26
C GLY A 178 20.49 -14.00 -10.20
N LEU A 179 21.49 -13.43 -10.87
CA LEU A 179 21.32 -12.36 -11.87
C LEU A 179 21.14 -12.90 -13.30
N GLY A 180 20.52 -14.09 -13.42
CA GLY A 180 20.26 -14.74 -14.71
C GLY A 180 19.18 -14.08 -15.55
N ALA A 181 18.91 -14.64 -16.73
CA ALA A 181 17.89 -14.14 -17.66
C ALA A 181 16.47 -14.20 -17.04
N GLU A 182 16.18 -15.25 -16.30
CA GLU A 182 14.89 -15.47 -15.61
C GLU A 182 14.62 -14.36 -14.58
N PHE A 183 15.63 -13.97 -13.81
CA PHE A 183 15.56 -12.85 -12.86
C PHE A 183 15.10 -11.57 -13.58
N TRP A 184 15.81 -11.17 -14.62
CA TRP A 184 15.48 -9.94 -15.35
C TRP A 184 14.12 -10.02 -16.03
N THR A 185 13.74 -11.21 -16.51
CA THR A 185 12.42 -11.41 -17.13
C THR A 185 11.29 -11.17 -16.12
N VAL A 186 11.40 -11.68 -14.90
CA VAL A 186 10.40 -11.44 -13.84
C VAL A 186 10.34 -9.97 -13.45
N ILE A 187 11.49 -9.32 -13.26
CA ILE A 187 11.53 -7.89 -12.87
C ILE A 187 10.91 -7.01 -13.96
N ILE A 188 11.26 -7.26 -15.23
CA ILE A 188 10.71 -6.51 -16.36
C ILE A 188 9.20 -6.77 -16.48
N ALA A 189 8.76 -8.02 -16.39
CA ALA A 189 7.34 -8.38 -16.48
C ALA A 189 6.51 -7.73 -15.37
N TYR A 190 7.02 -7.72 -14.13
CA TYR A 190 6.38 -7.03 -13.02
C TYR A 190 6.27 -5.52 -13.25
N ASN A 191 7.35 -4.88 -13.70
CA ASN A 191 7.33 -3.44 -13.95
C ASN A 191 6.41 -3.07 -15.13
N ILE A 192 6.32 -3.93 -16.17
CA ILE A 192 5.33 -3.77 -17.24
C ILE A 192 3.91 -3.88 -16.68
N LEU A 193 3.64 -4.86 -15.82
CA LEU A 193 2.35 -5.03 -15.16
C LEU A 193 1.97 -3.77 -14.38
N GLN A 194 2.89 -3.21 -13.61
CA GLN A 194 2.65 -1.98 -12.84
C GLN A 194 2.47 -0.75 -13.74
N MET A 195 3.20 -0.69 -14.86
CA MET A 195 3.02 0.36 -15.86
C MET A 195 1.64 0.29 -16.51
N LEU A 196 1.15 -0.92 -16.83
CA LEU A 196 -0.19 -1.14 -17.38
C LEU A 196 -1.26 -0.79 -16.35
N ASP A 197 -1.06 -1.17 -15.08
CA ASP A 197 -1.96 -0.79 -13.99
C ASP A 197 -2.10 0.73 -13.91
N GLY A 198 -1.01 1.46 -13.70
CA GLY A 198 -1.04 2.90 -13.49
C GLY A 198 -1.48 3.72 -14.71
N ASN A 199 -1.18 3.28 -15.94
CA ASN A 199 -1.46 4.06 -17.14
C ASN A 199 -2.68 3.60 -17.94
N VAL A 200 -3.17 2.39 -17.72
CA VAL A 200 -4.31 1.82 -18.46
C VAL A 200 -5.44 1.47 -17.50
N LEU A 201 -5.18 0.62 -16.51
CA LEU A 201 -6.24 0.10 -15.63
C LEU A 201 -6.81 1.18 -14.71
N VAL A 202 -5.97 1.95 -14.05
CA VAL A 202 -6.39 3.06 -13.17
C VAL A 202 -7.23 4.11 -13.93
N PRO A 203 -6.84 4.63 -15.11
CA PRO A 203 -7.68 5.53 -15.89
C PRO A 203 -9.02 4.90 -16.33
N ILE A 204 -9.06 3.61 -16.66
CA ILE A 204 -10.30 2.93 -17.05
C ILE A 204 -11.26 2.80 -15.86
N ILE A 205 -10.74 2.39 -14.69
CA ILE A 205 -11.56 2.16 -13.50
C ILE A 205 -12.02 3.48 -12.86
N PHE A 206 -11.15 4.52 -12.85
CA PHE A 206 -11.37 5.76 -12.12
C PHE A 206 -11.56 6.99 -13.02
N SER A 207 -11.89 6.82 -14.31
CA SER A 207 -11.93 7.88 -15.34
C SER A 207 -12.76 9.11 -14.95
N GLU A 208 -13.77 8.96 -14.09
CA GLU A 208 -14.61 10.07 -13.61
C GLU A 208 -14.22 10.58 -12.22
N ALA A 209 -13.40 9.84 -11.47
CA ALA A 209 -13.18 10.12 -10.05
C ALA A 209 -11.87 10.85 -9.73
N VAL A 210 -10.88 10.89 -10.62
CA VAL A 210 -9.53 11.35 -10.25
C VAL A 210 -8.97 12.36 -11.27
N ASN A 211 -9.51 13.58 -11.27
CA ASN A 211 -8.87 14.73 -11.93
C ASN A 211 -7.85 15.43 -11.02
N LEU A 212 -7.08 14.65 -10.23
CA LEU A 212 -6.06 15.18 -9.35
C LEU A 212 -4.68 15.09 -10.00
N HIS A 213 -3.89 16.15 -9.83
CA HIS A 213 -2.48 16.09 -10.23
C HIS A 213 -1.72 15.05 -9.39
N PRO A 214 -0.79 14.24 -9.96
CA PRO A 214 -0.05 13.23 -9.20
C PRO A 214 0.62 13.74 -7.92
N VAL A 215 1.14 14.96 -7.93
CA VAL A 215 1.73 15.60 -6.73
C VAL A 215 0.69 15.77 -5.63
N THR A 216 -0.56 16.12 -5.97
CA THR A 216 -1.65 16.25 -5.00
C THR A 216 -1.99 14.90 -4.37
N ILE A 217 -1.96 13.82 -5.15
CA ILE A 217 -2.19 12.46 -4.65
C ILE A 217 -1.08 12.07 -3.66
N ILE A 218 0.19 12.27 -4.01
CA ILE A 218 1.33 11.98 -3.14
C ILE A 218 1.22 12.79 -1.84
N PHE A 219 0.94 14.09 -1.93
CA PHE A 219 0.77 14.95 -0.76
C PHE A 219 -0.40 14.47 0.12
N ALA A 220 -1.54 14.12 -0.47
CA ALA A 220 -2.69 13.61 0.25
C ALA A 220 -2.36 12.28 0.98
N VAL A 221 -1.65 11.36 0.31
CA VAL A 221 -1.21 10.08 0.90
C VAL A 221 -0.30 10.33 2.10
N LEU A 222 0.67 11.23 1.99
CA LEU A 222 1.58 11.57 3.09
C LEU A 222 0.83 12.25 4.24
N PHE A 223 -0.03 13.22 3.93
CA PHE A 223 -0.76 14.00 4.93
C PHE A 223 -1.79 13.15 5.68
N PHE A 224 -2.71 12.51 4.97
CA PHE A 224 -3.74 11.68 5.60
C PHE A 224 -3.19 10.38 6.16
N GLY A 225 -2.18 9.80 5.50
CA GLY A 225 -1.46 8.64 6.02
C GLY A 225 -0.75 8.93 7.34
N GLY A 226 -0.16 10.12 7.48
CA GLY A 226 0.45 10.58 8.74
C GLY A 226 -0.55 10.76 9.89
N ILE A 227 -1.80 11.16 9.59
CA ILE A 227 -2.84 11.40 10.60
C ILE A 227 -3.56 10.11 10.98
N TRP A 228 -3.97 9.31 9.99
CA TRP A 228 -4.86 8.16 10.18
C TRP A 228 -4.23 6.82 9.78
N GLY A 229 -2.92 6.78 9.51
CA GLY A 229 -2.20 5.57 9.11
C GLY A 229 -2.76 4.96 7.83
N LEU A 230 -2.89 3.63 7.77
CA LEU A 230 -3.34 2.91 6.59
C LEU A 230 -4.73 3.34 6.09
N ALA A 231 -5.66 3.65 7.01
CA ALA A 231 -6.98 4.16 6.65
C ALA A 231 -6.87 5.52 5.94
N GLY A 232 -6.00 6.42 6.42
CA GLY A 232 -5.74 7.70 5.79
C GLY A 232 -5.13 7.57 4.39
N VAL A 233 -4.21 6.62 4.21
CA VAL A 233 -3.65 6.30 2.88
C VAL A 233 -4.73 5.79 1.93
N PHE A 234 -5.58 4.86 2.38
CA PHE A 234 -6.67 4.32 1.58
C PHE A 234 -7.66 5.39 1.13
N PHE A 235 -8.06 6.28 2.05
CA PHE A 235 -9.02 7.35 1.74
C PHE A 235 -8.36 8.65 1.26
N ALA A 236 -7.05 8.68 1.03
CA ALA A 236 -6.33 9.89 0.63
C ALA A 236 -6.91 10.56 -0.63
N ILE A 237 -7.22 9.77 -1.65
CA ILE A 237 -7.78 10.27 -2.92
C ILE A 237 -9.19 10.84 -2.72
N PRO A 238 -10.16 10.11 -2.14
CA PRO A 238 -11.47 10.68 -1.82
C PRO A 238 -11.43 11.95 -0.97
N LEU A 239 -10.54 12.00 0.02
CA LEU A 239 -10.38 13.17 0.88
C LEU A 239 -9.79 14.38 0.13
N ALA A 240 -8.82 14.13 -0.75
CA ALA A 240 -8.26 15.17 -1.60
C ALA A 240 -9.29 15.71 -2.60
N THR A 241 -10.10 14.85 -3.21
CA THR A 241 -11.19 15.27 -4.10
C THR A 241 -12.26 16.04 -3.35
N PHE A 242 -12.58 15.67 -2.11
CA PHE A 242 -13.47 16.44 -1.24
C PHE A 242 -12.96 17.86 -0.97
N ILE A 243 -11.69 17.98 -0.60
CA ILE A 243 -11.07 19.31 -0.39
C ILE A 243 -11.12 20.12 -1.67
N GLN A 244 -10.77 19.53 -2.81
CA GLN A 244 -10.83 20.20 -4.11
C GLN A 244 -12.25 20.63 -4.47
N ALA A 245 -13.24 19.75 -4.31
CA ALA A 245 -14.66 20.10 -4.55
C ALA A 245 -15.14 21.23 -3.65
N THR A 246 -14.73 21.21 -2.37
CA THR A 246 -15.06 22.26 -1.41
C THR A 246 -14.42 23.60 -1.81
N ILE A 247 -13.15 23.60 -2.22
CA ILE A 247 -12.46 24.80 -2.70
C ILE A 247 -13.12 25.35 -3.97
N ASN A 248 -13.47 24.48 -4.92
CA ASN A 248 -14.11 24.87 -6.16
C ASN A 248 -15.55 25.38 -5.97
N ALA A 249 -16.26 24.83 -4.98
CA ALA A 249 -17.59 25.26 -4.62
C ALA A 249 -17.60 26.53 -3.73
N TRP A 250 -16.46 26.90 -3.17
CA TRP A 250 -16.36 28.13 -2.40
C TRP A 250 -16.66 29.33 -3.30
N PRO A 251 -17.58 30.23 -2.93
CA PRO A 251 -17.90 31.38 -3.76
C PRO A 251 -16.63 32.19 -4.03
N SER A 252 -16.07 32.06 -5.24
CA SER A 252 -14.99 32.90 -5.70
C SER A 252 -15.52 34.34 -5.65
N ARG A 253 -14.86 35.18 -4.88
CA ARG A 253 -15.15 36.61 -4.81
C ARG A 253 -15.24 37.14 -6.23
N VAL A 254 -16.49 37.47 -6.60
CA VAL A 254 -16.82 38.50 -7.60
C VAL A 254 -15.96 38.46 -8.88
N GLN A 255 -16.40 37.72 -9.87
CA GLN A 255 -16.32 38.31 -11.21
C GLN A 255 -17.26 39.51 -11.21
N SER A 256 -16.73 40.69 -10.90
CA SER A 256 -17.36 41.93 -11.22
C SER A 256 -17.59 41.96 -12.74
N LYS A 257 -18.86 41.75 -13.12
CA LYS A 257 -19.31 42.02 -14.48
C LYS A 257 -18.87 43.43 -14.81
N PRO A 258 -18.13 43.71 -15.91
CA PRO A 258 -17.91 45.08 -16.33
C PRO A 258 -19.28 45.67 -16.62
N ILE A 259 -19.59 46.77 -15.95
CA ILE A 259 -20.72 47.61 -16.32
C ILE A 259 -20.41 48.10 -17.72
N ALA A 260 -21.15 47.62 -18.72
CA ALA A 260 -21.14 48.17 -20.05
C ALA A 260 -21.85 49.55 -19.97
N ASP A 261 -21.06 50.60 -20.10
CA ASP A 261 -21.54 51.93 -20.45
C ASP A 261 -22.03 52.01 -21.91
#